data_c1d67be5edf234fca892e15288f75f7b
#
_entry.id   c1d67be5edf234fca892e15288f75f7b
#
_cell.length_a   1.000
_cell.length_b   1.000
_cell.length_c   1.000
_cell.angle_alpha   90.00
_cell.angle_beta   90.00
_cell.angle_gamma   90.00
#
_symmetry.space_group_name_H-M   'P 1'
#
loop_
_entity.id
_entity.type
_entity.pdbx_description
1 polymer ?
#
loop_
_entity_poly.entity_id
_entity_poly.type
_entity_poly.pdbx_seq_one_letter_code
_entity_poly.pdbx_strand_id
1 'polypeptide(L)'
;NRFQNVLVNTTANIKAGDAFTIATVEAVHHVTKQGTGQLKTFRVVSITDATHMVITPPLITAQGGTDAELQYQNCTVGTPAANSALVFLNTATAATNPFWQKDAIELLPGRYAVPSDAGASVLRATTEQGIEIVMQKQYDIKTMKILYRLDTLFGVVNKQPEMSGIMMFSQP
;
A
#
# COMPACT_ATOMS: atom_id res chain seq x y z
N ASN A 1 -12.84 -3.24 10.70
CA ASN A 1 -12.38 -3.44 9.31
C ASN A 1 -11.38 -2.36 8.94
N ARG A 2 -10.36 -2.75 8.20
CA ARG A 2 -9.31 -1.85 7.70
C ARG A 2 -9.71 -1.17 6.39
N PHE A 3 -10.69 -1.73 5.72
CA PHE A 3 -11.18 -1.30 4.41
C PHE A 3 -12.68 -1.15 4.44
N GLN A 4 -13.19 -0.26 3.60
CA GLN A 4 -14.63 -0.02 3.43
C GLN A 4 -14.96 0.05 1.95
N ASN A 5 -16.03 -0.64 1.53
CA ASN A 5 -16.59 -0.50 0.21
C ASN A 5 -17.53 0.70 0.19
N VAL A 6 -17.34 1.60 -0.76
CA VAL A 6 -18.16 2.82 -0.90
C VAL A 6 -18.79 2.88 -2.28
N LEU A 7 -20.03 3.36 -2.33
CA LEU A 7 -20.77 3.62 -3.56
C LEU A 7 -20.41 5.01 -4.09
N VAL A 8 -20.10 5.11 -5.35
CA VAL A 8 -19.80 6.35 -6.07
C VAL A 8 -20.60 6.39 -7.39
N ASN A 9 -20.75 7.56 -7.99
CA ASN A 9 -21.48 7.67 -9.26
C ASN A 9 -20.80 6.94 -10.41
N THR A 10 -19.47 6.98 -10.43
CA THR A 10 -18.63 6.28 -11.42
C THR A 10 -17.24 6.07 -10.89
N THR A 11 -16.64 4.95 -11.26
CA THR A 11 -15.23 4.64 -11.00
C THR A 11 -14.36 4.85 -12.24
N ALA A 12 -14.93 5.39 -13.33
CA ALA A 12 -14.20 5.70 -14.55
C ALA A 12 -13.03 6.65 -14.23
N ASN A 13 -11.84 6.30 -14.72
CA ASN A 13 -10.58 7.03 -14.48
C ASN A 13 -10.03 6.99 -13.04
N ILE A 14 -10.69 6.30 -12.11
CA ILE A 14 -10.15 6.07 -10.77
C ILE A 14 -9.26 4.82 -10.79
N LYS A 15 -8.11 4.90 -10.11
CA LYS A 15 -7.15 3.79 -10.02
C LYS A 15 -6.83 3.47 -8.57
N ALA A 16 -6.43 2.23 -8.34
CA ALA A 16 -5.88 1.84 -7.05
C ALA A 16 -4.63 2.69 -6.74
N GLY A 17 -4.57 3.23 -5.53
CA GLY A 17 -3.52 4.14 -5.11
C GLY A 17 -3.90 5.62 -5.13
N ASP A 18 -4.95 6.01 -5.86
CA ASP A 18 -5.42 7.39 -5.91
C ASP A 18 -5.82 7.89 -4.51
N ALA A 19 -5.37 9.09 -4.17
CA ALA A 19 -5.72 9.77 -2.94
C ALA A 19 -6.80 10.82 -3.20
N PHE A 20 -7.79 10.91 -2.32
CA PHE A 20 -8.88 11.84 -2.44
C PHE A 20 -9.42 12.29 -1.08
N THR A 21 -10.15 13.38 -1.09
CA THR A 21 -10.94 13.87 0.04
C THR A 21 -12.42 13.87 -0.33
N ILE A 22 -13.27 13.77 0.69
CA ILE A 22 -14.72 13.87 0.54
C ILE A 22 -15.16 15.20 1.14
N ALA A 23 -15.94 15.96 0.40
CA ALA A 23 -16.47 17.23 0.89
C ALA A 23 -17.20 17.04 2.24
N THR A 24 -16.95 17.95 3.18
CA THR A 24 -17.53 17.94 4.56
C THR A 24 -17.01 16.87 5.51
N VAL A 25 -16.17 15.93 5.07
CA VAL A 25 -15.61 14.90 5.93
C VAL A 25 -14.26 15.36 6.45
N GLU A 26 -14.23 15.87 7.67
CA GLU A 26 -12.99 16.34 8.29
C GLU A 26 -12.29 15.22 9.06
N ALA A 27 -10.98 15.32 9.16
CA ALA A 27 -10.18 14.50 10.04
C ALA A 27 -10.44 14.87 11.50
N VAL A 28 -10.38 13.88 12.37
CA VAL A 28 -10.58 14.05 13.82
C VAL A 28 -9.26 13.87 14.53
N HIS A 29 -8.99 14.73 15.51
CA HIS A 29 -7.81 14.59 16.35
C HIS A 29 -7.88 13.32 17.18
N HIS A 30 -6.81 12.52 17.13
CA HIS A 30 -6.79 11.16 17.70
C HIS A 30 -7.18 11.08 19.19
N VAL A 31 -6.73 12.04 20.00
CA VAL A 31 -6.97 12.04 21.45
C VAL A 31 -8.28 12.77 21.82
N THR A 32 -8.44 14.01 21.32
CA THR A 32 -9.58 14.86 21.72
C THR A 32 -10.87 14.54 20.99
N LYS A 33 -10.79 13.78 19.88
CA LYS A 33 -11.93 13.45 19.02
C LYS A 33 -12.66 14.66 18.43
N GLN A 34 -12.02 15.82 18.40
CA GLN A 34 -12.53 17.04 17.79
C GLN A 34 -12.09 17.13 16.33
N GLY A 35 -12.94 17.72 15.48
CA GLY A 35 -12.59 18.02 14.10
C GLY A 35 -11.37 18.91 14.01
N THR A 36 -10.46 18.63 13.09
CA THR A 36 -9.22 19.38 12.90
C THR A 36 -9.38 20.58 11.95
N GLY A 37 -10.54 20.74 11.33
CA GLY A 37 -10.79 21.72 10.28
C GLY A 37 -10.14 21.36 8.93
N GLN A 38 -9.53 20.19 8.83
CA GLN A 38 -8.93 19.69 7.59
C GLN A 38 -9.69 18.48 7.06
N LEU A 39 -9.91 18.42 5.76
CA LEU A 39 -10.58 17.28 5.14
C LEU A 39 -9.75 16.00 5.33
N LYS A 40 -10.45 14.92 5.64
CA LYS A 40 -9.83 13.60 5.77
C LYS A 40 -9.41 13.07 4.41
N THR A 41 -8.16 12.64 4.30
CA THR A 41 -7.64 11.99 3.10
C THR A 41 -7.92 10.50 3.14
N PHE A 42 -8.41 9.99 2.04
CA PHE A 42 -8.67 8.58 1.77
C PHE A 42 -7.85 8.11 0.59
N ARG A 43 -7.64 6.82 0.49
CA ARG A 43 -6.93 6.20 -0.62
C ARG A 43 -7.73 5.04 -1.19
N VAL A 44 -7.78 4.95 -2.50
CA VAL A 44 -8.41 3.83 -3.21
C VAL A 44 -7.51 2.60 -3.10
N VAL A 45 -8.05 1.51 -2.61
CA VAL A 45 -7.34 0.21 -2.50
C VAL A 45 -7.57 -0.63 -3.75
N SER A 46 -8.83 -0.74 -4.17
CA SER A 46 -9.22 -1.49 -5.36
C SER A 46 -10.55 -0.97 -5.90
N ILE A 47 -10.80 -1.23 -7.15
CA ILE A 47 -12.09 -1.00 -7.81
C ILE A 47 -12.83 -2.33 -7.84
N THR A 48 -14.07 -2.33 -7.34
CA THR A 48 -14.92 -3.53 -7.31
C THR A 48 -15.74 -3.64 -8.59
N ASP A 49 -16.35 -2.54 -8.99
CA ASP A 49 -17.18 -2.44 -10.22
C ASP A 49 -17.27 -0.97 -10.70
N ALA A 50 -18.14 -0.69 -11.67
CA ALA A 50 -18.30 0.63 -12.26
C ALA A 50 -18.78 1.71 -11.27
N THR A 51 -19.30 1.33 -10.10
CA THR A 51 -19.89 2.22 -9.10
C THR A 51 -19.39 1.97 -7.69
N HIS A 52 -18.54 0.98 -7.46
CA HIS A 52 -18.03 0.64 -6.14
C HIS A 52 -16.50 0.61 -6.10
N MET A 53 -15.95 1.23 -5.08
CA MET A 53 -14.52 1.18 -4.78
C MET A 53 -14.27 0.89 -3.30
N VAL A 54 -13.17 0.21 -3.04
CA VAL A 54 -12.70 -0.07 -1.69
C VAL A 54 -11.70 1.00 -1.29
N ILE A 55 -11.92 1.61 -0.14
CA ILE A 55 -11.09 2.70 0.38
C ILE A 55 -10.42 2.35 1.72
N THR A 56 -9.36 3.06 2.03
CA THR A 56 -8.68 3.06 3.32
C THR A 56 -8.28 4.50 3.71
N PRO A 57 -8.35 4.89 4.98
CA PRO A 57 -9.01 4.24 6.08
C PRO A 57 -10.54 4.22 5.92
N PRO A 58 -11.28 3.38 6.63
CA PRO A 58 -12.75 3.44 6.64
C PRO A 58 -13.25 4.71 7.30
N LEU A 59 -14.48 5.12 6.97
CA LEU A 59 -15.17 6.21 7.67
C LEU A 59 -15.71 5.68 8.99
N ILE A 60 -15.14 6.13 10.09
CA ILE A 60 -15.57 5.76 11.45
C ILE A 60 -15.93 7.03 12.20
N THR A 61 -17.19 7.14 12.62
CA THR A 61 -17.70 8.26 13.39
C THR A 61 -18.28 7.81 14.71
N ALA A 62 -18.56 8.77 15.59
CA ALA A 62 -19.23 8.56 16.86
C ALA A 62 -20.78 8.47 16.75
N GLN A 63 -21.36 8.63 15.56
CA GLN A 63 -22.80 8.66 15.38
C GLN A 63 -23.44 7.29 15.60
N GLY A 64 -24.08 7.13 16.77
CA GLY A 64 -24.82 5.93 17.13
C GLY A 64 -23.96 4.74 17.57
N GLY A 65 -22.67 4.98 17.75
CA GLY A 65 -21.70 3.95 18.04
C GLY A 65 -21.59 3.58 19.52
N THR A 66 -21.08 2.40 19.73
CA THR A 66 -20.61 1.93 21.03
C THR A 66 -19.33 2.68 21.43
N ASP A 67 -18.95 2.61 22.71
CA ASP A 67 -17.68 3.20 23.20
C ASP A 67 -16.46 2.76 22.38
N ALA A 68 -16.51 1.56 21.80
CA ALA A 68 -15.46 1.04 20.93
C ALA A 68 -15.35 1.82 19.59
N GLU A 69 -16.48 2.27 19.02
CA GLU A 69 -16.48 3.08 17.80
C GLU A 69 -15.97 4.49 18.09
N LEU A 70 -16.34 5.06 19.24
CA LEU A 70 -15.79 6.35 19.70
C LEU A 70 -14.26 6.31 19.79
N GLN A 71 -13.68 5.23 20.29
CA GLN A 71 -12.24 5.07 20.40
C GLN A 71 -11.55 5.12 19.03
N TYR A 72 -12.16 4.51 18.01
CA TYR A 72 -11.61 4.43 16.66
C TYR A 72 -12.08 5.55 15.72
N GLN A 73 -12.86 6.50 16.22
CA GLN A 73 -13.32 7.64 15.42
C GLN A 73 -12.15 8.33 14.72
N ASN A 74 -12.26 8.49 13.40
CA ASN A 74 -11.23 9.07 12.56
C ASN A 74 -11.73 10.20 11.64
N CYS A 75 -13.04 10.41 11.57
CA CYS A 75 -13.67 11.48 10.79
C CYS A 75 -14.92 12.02 11.47
N THR A 76 -15.35 13.21 11.04
CA THR A 76 -16.54 13.89 11.61
C THR A 76 -17.84 13.36 11.05
N VAL A 77 -17.86 12.84 9.83
CA VAL A 77 -19.06 12.33 9.15
C VAL A 77 -18.82 10.92 8.65
N GLY A 78 -19.60 9.95 9.10
CA GLY A 78 -19.48 8.54 8.72
C GLY A 78 -20.27 8.16 7.47
N THR A 79 -21.37 8.88 7.23
CA THR A 79 -22.18 8.71 6.02
C THR A 79 -22.30 10.07 5.36
N PRO A 80 -21.42 10.37 4.38
CA PRO A 80 -21.52 11.60 3.60
C PRO A 80 -22.88 11.70 2.90
N ALA A 81 -23.34 12.92 2.66
CA ALA A 81 -24.58 13.13 1.91
C ALA A 81 -24.45 12.54 0.49
N ALA A 82 -25.60 12.13 -0.07
CA ALA A 82 -25.64 11.68 -1.46
C ALA A 82 -25.06 12.77 -2.40
N ASN A 83 -24.27 12.36 -3.35
CA ASN A 83 -23.56 13.24 -4.29
C ASN A 83 -22.51 14.17 -3.63
N SER A 84 -21.98 13.84 -2.47
CA SER A 84 -20.82 14.55 -1.92
C SER A 84 -19.65 14.52 -2.90
N ALA A 85 -19.06 15.69 -3.16
CA ALA A 85 -17.95 15.79 -4.11
C ALA A 85 -16.71 15.05 -3.61
N LEU A 86 -16.13 14.24 -4.50
CA LEU A 86 -14.81 13.66 -4.30
C LEU A 86 -13.79 14.56 -4.99
N VAL A 87 -12.79 15.01 -4.23
CA VAL A 87 -11.69 15.82 -4.75
C VAL A 87 -10.43 14.96 -4.72
N PHE A 88 -9.97 14.57 -5.91
CA PHE A 88 -8.73 13.80 -6.04
C PHE A 88 -7.52 14.72 -5.87
N LEU A 89 -6.55 14.27 -5.09
CA LEU A 89 -5.35 15.04 -4.77
C LEU A 89 -4.28 14.91 -5.87
N ASN A 90 -4.36 13.89 -6.70
CA ASN A 90 -3.45 13.66 -7.81
C ASN A 90 -4.25 13.69 -9.13
N THR A 91 -4.41 14.88 -9.70
CA THR A 91 -5.14 15.11 -10.96
C THR A 91 -4.26 14.95 -12.19
N ALA A 92 -2.96 14.88 -12.04
CA ALA A 92 -1.98 14.74 -13.11
C ALA A 92 -0.93 13.67 -12.75
N THR A 93 -0.18 13.22 -13.75
CA THR A 93 0.99 12.35 -13.53
C THR A 93 2.03 13.11 -12.72
N ALA A 94 2.36 12.60 -11.56
CA ALA A 94 3.34 13.19 -10.65
C ALA A 94 4.51 12.25 -10.42
N ALA A 95 5.71 12.81 -10.24
CA ALA A 95 6.84 12.06 -9.73
C ALA A 95 6.61 11.73 -8.25
N THR A 96 6.61 10.44 -7.92
CA THR A 96 6.40 9.98 -6.55
C THR A 96 7.73 9.62 -5.90
N ASN A 97 7.98 10.18 -4.73
CA ASN A 97 9.14 9.85 -3.90
C ASN A 97 8.65 9.23 -2.59
N PRO A 98 8.92 7.96 -2.33
CA PRO A 98 8.63 7.37 -1.04
C PRO A 98 9.61 7.86 0.00
N PHE A 99 9.14 8.04 1.22
CA PHE A 99 9.97 8.30 2.39
C PHE A 99 9.51 7.39 3.54
N TRP A 100 10.47 6.95 4.34
CA TRP A 100 10.18 6.07 5.47
C TRP A 100 11.28 6.19 6.53
N GLN A 101 10.90 5.92 7.77
CA GLN A 101 11.85 5.71 8.84
C GLN A 101 12.47 4.31 8.72
N LYS A 102 13.70 4.14 9.19
CA LYS A 102 14.46 2.88 9.11
C LYS A 102 13.67 1.65 9.56
N ASP A 103 12.86 1.78 10.60
CA ASP A 103 12.13 0.66 11.21
C ASP A 103 10.70 0.47 10.64
N ALA A 104 10.29 1.31 9.67
CA ALA A 104 8.96 1.24 9.08
C ALA A 104 8.80 0.06 8.11
N ILE A 105 9.86 -0.26 7.37
CA ILE A 105 9.87 -1.34 6.38
C ILE A 105 10.83 -2.42 6.86
N GLU A 106 10.32 -3.64 6.95
CA GLU A 106 11.11 -4.81 7.30
C GLU A 106 11.36 -5.66 6.06
N LEU A 107 12.63 -5.97 5.83
CA LEU A 107 13.08 -6.89 4.79
C LEU A 107 13.41 -8.23 5.43
N LEU A 108 12.70 -9.27 5.01
CA LEU A 108 12.87 -10.64 5.50
C LEU A 108 13.65 -11.45 4.47
N PRO A 109 14.92 -11.79 4.71
CA PRO A 109 15.68 -12.62 3.81
C PRO A 109 15.16 -14.06 3.85
N GLY A 110 15.00 -14.66 2.68
CA GLY A 110 14.64 -16.05 2.50
C GLY A 110 15.80 -16.87 1.95
N ARG A 111 15.69 -18.18 2.04
CA ARG A 111 16.68 -19.11 1.50
C ARG A 111 16.06 -20.00 0.42
N TYR A 112 16.67 -20.02 -0.75
CA TYR A 112 16.26 -20.92 -1.81
C TYR A 112 16.66 -22.37 -1.52
N ALA A 113 15.71 -23.28 -1.62
CA ALA A 113 16.00 -24.71 -1.65
C ALA A 113 16.37 -25.11 -3.09
N VAL A 114 17.59 -25.51 -3.30
CA VAL A 114 18.04 -26.08 -4.58
C VAL A 114 18.33 -27.54 -4.36
N PRO A 115 17.65 -28.45 -5.10
CA PRO A 115 17.90 -29.89 -5.02
C PRO A 115 19.36 -30.23 -5.38
N SER A 116 19.96 -31.15 -4.65
CA SER A 116 21.35 -31.57 -4.87
C SER A 116 21.54 -32.34 -6.17
N ASP A 117 20.47 -32.88 -6.73
CA ASP A 117 20.42 -33.68 -7.97
C ASP A 117 20.00 -32.86 -9.20
N ALA A 118 19.89 -31.54 -9.07
CA ALA A 118 19.48 -30.64 -10.17
C ALA A 118 20.49 -30.55 -11.34
N GLY A 119 21.64 -31.25 -11.26
CA GLY A 119 22.67 -31.24 -12.31
C GLY A 119 23.31 -29.87 -12.55
N ALA A 120 23.04 -28.89 -11.69
CA ALA A 120 23.57 -27.54 -11.78
C ALA A 120 24.59 -27.29 -10.67
N SER A 121 25.68 -26.60 -11.03
CA SER A 121 26.62 -26.09 -10.02
C SER A 121 25.99 -24.89 -9.32
N VAL A 122 25.93 -24.93 -8.00
CA VAL A 122 25.29 -23.89 -7.17
C VAL A 122 26.35 -23.17 -6.33
N LEU A 123 26.38 -21.86 -6.45
CA LEU A 123 27.19 -20.98 -5.61
C LEU A 123 26.24 -20.08 -4.80
N ARG A 124 26.56 -19.86 -3.53
CA ARG A 124 25.77 -19.02 -2.64
C ARG A 124 26.64 -17.94 -2.04
N ALA A 125 26.14 -16.72 -2.02
CA ALA A 125 26.75 -15.59 -1.35
C ALA A 125 25.69 -14.84 -0.55
N THR A 126 26.07 -14.29 0.59
CA THR A 126 25.17 -13.48 1.42
C THR A 126 25.68 -12.04 1.43
N THR A 127 24.80 -11.09 1.20
CA THR A 127 25.10 -9.67 1.28
C THR A 127 25.27 -9.23 2.74
N GLU A 128 25.80 -8.03 2.97
CA GLU A 128 25.92 -7.45 4.32
C GLU A 128 24.55 -7.29 4.99
N GLN A 129 23.46 -7.12 4.23
CA GLN A 129 22.09 -7.03 4.71
C GLN A 129 21.44 -8.40 4.99
N GLY A 130 22.18 -9.50 4.84
CA GLY A 130 21.68 -10.85 5.10
C GLY A 130 20.88 -11.48 3.94
N ILE A 131 20.78 -10.82 2.79
CA ILE A 131 20.08 -11.36 1.61
C ILE A 131 20.96 -12.39 0.92
N GLU A 132 20.46 -13.60 0.72
CA GLU A 132 21.16 -14.65 -0.01
C GLU A 132 20.99 -14.46 -1.53
N ILE A 133 22.08 -14.50 -2.25
CA ILE A 133 22.12 -14.58 -3.72
C ILE A 133 22.58 -15.97 -4.09
N VAL A 134 21.78 -16.68 -4.85
CA VAL A 134 22.08 -18.02 -5.35
C VAL A 134 22.40 -17.92 -6.83
N MET A 135 23.60 -18.32 -7.22
CA MET A 135 24.00 -18.45 -8.63
C MET A 135 23.97 -19.93 -9.01
N GLN A 136 23.20 -20.25 -10.03
CA GLN A 136 23.15 -21.57 -10.63
C GLN A 136 23.81 -21.52 -12.00
N LYS A 137 24.65 -22.50 -12.31
CA LYS A 137 25.35 -22.64 -13.59
C LYS A 137 25.05 -24.01 -14.16
N GLN A 138 24.57 -24.06 -15.39
CA GLN A 138 24.26 -25.28 -16.11
C GLN A 138 24.75 -25.19 -17.57
N TYR A 139 25.24 -26.29 -18.10
CA TYR A 139 25.55 -26.43 -19.52
C TYR A 139 24.34 -27.02 -20.24
N ASP A 140 23.83 -26.32 -21.25
CA ASP A 140 22.76 -26.78 -22.10
C ASP A 140 23.34 -27.52 -23.32
N ILE A 141 23.15 -28.82 -23.35
CA ILE A 141 23.68 -29.69 -24.43
C ILE A 141 23.04 -29.38 -25.79
N LYS A 142 21.78 -28.91 -25.81
CA LYS A 142 21.04 -28.63 -27.03
C LYS A 142 21.56 -27.38 -27.76
N THR A 143 21.89 -26.35 -27.00
CA THR A 143 22.33 -25.08 -27.56
C THR A 143 23.83 -24.87 -27.46
N MET A 144 24.55 -25.78 -26.80
CA MET A 144 25.99 -25.69 -26.53
C MET A 144 26.41 -24.43 -25.80
N LYS A 145 25.49 -23.91 -24.92
CA LYS A 145 25.69 -22.67 -24.15
C LYS A 145 25.75 -22.96 -22.66
N ILE A 146 26.50 -22.13 -21.95
CA ILE A 146 26.47 -22.13 -20.49
C ILE A 146 25.43 -21.11 -20.04
N LEU A 147 24.46 -21.56 -19.27
CA LEU A 147 23.40 -20.73 -18.69
C LEU A 147 23.77 -20.40 -17.25
N TYR A 148 23.66 -19.11 -16.91
CA TYR A 148 23.78 -18.60 -15.55
C TYR A 148 22.42 -18.07 -15.11
N ARG A 149 22.01 -18.41 -13.90
CA ARG A 149 20.81 -17.88 -13.27
C ARG A 149 21.17 -17.34 -11.90
N LEU A 150 20.73 -16.12 -11.63
CA LEU A 150 20.88 -15.48 -10.32
C LEU A 150 19.49 -15.35 -9.71
N ASP A 151 19.33 -15.90 -8.52
CA ASP A 151 18.07 -15.86 -7.77
C ASP A 151 18.30 -15.27 -6.39
N THR A 152 17.34 -14.50 -5.93
CA THR A 152 17.25 -14.00 -4.56
C THR A 152 15.83 -14.17 -4.05
N LEU A 153 15.67 -14.54 -2.79
CA LEU A 153 14.38 -14.70 -2.14
C LEU A 153 14.30 -13.75 -0.95
N PHE A 154 13.33 -12.87 -0.97
CA PHE A 154 13.07 -11.97 0.15
C PHE A 154 11.57 -11.65 0.24
N GLY A 155 11.12 -11.32 1.43
CA GLY A 155 9.81 -10.71 1.67
C GLY A 155 9.97 -9.29 2.15
N VAL A 156 9.01 -8.43 1.83
CA VAL A 156 8.97 -7.05 2.31
C VAL A 156 7.63 -6.81 2.98
N VAL A 157 7.66 -6.23 4.15
CA VAL A 157 6.45 -5.81 4.87
C VAL A 157 6.59 -4.38 5.38
N ASN A 158 5.56 -3.57 5.18
CA ASN A 158 5.44 -2.30 5.86
C ASN A 158 4.86 -2.55 7.26
N LYS A 159 5.73 -2.56 8.26
CA LYS A 159 5.39 -2.88 9.64
C LYS A 159 4.69 -1.73 10.36
N GLN A 160 5.12 -0.51 10.07
CA GLN A 160 4.59 0.72 10.66
C GLN A 160 4.22 1.72 9.57
N PRO A 161 3.01 1.60 8.99
CA PRO A 161 2.56 2.48 7.91
C PRO A 161 2.56 3.96 8.28
N GLU A 162 2.41 4.28 9.57
CA GLU A 162 2.42 5.65 10.09
C GLU A 162 3.78 6.35 9.94
N MET A 163 4.86 5.57 9.82
CA MET A 163 6.23 6.05 9.68
C MET A 163 6.73 6.01 8.23
N SER A 164 5.83 5.79 7.29
CA SER A 164 6.12 5.79 5.86
C SER A 164 5.08 6.59 5.09
N GLY A 165 5.49 7.18 3.98
CA GLY A 165 4.60 7.97 3.15
C GLY A 165 5.13 8.14 1.74
N ILE A 166 4.33 8.81 0.93
CA ILE A 166 4.67 9.17 -0.44
C ILE A 166 4.58 10.69 -0.57
N MET A 167 5.62 11.31 -1.09
CA MET A 167 5.62 12.71 -1.47
C MET A 167 5.49 12.82 -2.99
N MET A 168 4.53 13.60 -3.45
CA MET A 168 4.29 13.85 -4.86
C MET A 168 4.83 15.22 -5.25
N PHE A 169 5.61 15.27 -6.31
CA PHE A 169 6.19 16.50 -6.86
C PHE A 169 5.53 16.85 -8.19
N SER A 170 5.65 18.11 -8.58
CA SER A 170 5.07 18.62 -9.84
C SER A 170 3.56 18.44 -9.94
N GLN A 171 2.85 18.66 -8.84
CA GLN A 171 1.40 18.85 -8.89
C GLN A 171 1.12 20.25 -9.45
N PRO A 172 0.23 20.39 -10.44
CA PRO A 172 -0.15 21.70 -10.97
C PRO A 172 -0.93 22.54 -9.98
#